data_37cdc2cc448dc6213cb189e9454fc3e9
#
_entry.id   37cdc2cc448dc6213cb189e9454fc3e9
#
_cell.length_a   1.000
_cell.length_b   1.000
_cell.length_c   1.000
_cell.angle_alpha   90.00
_cell.angle_beta   90.00
_cell.angle_gamma   90.00
#
_symmetry.space_group_name_H-M   'P 1'
#
loop_
_entity.id
_entity.type
_entity.pdbx_description
1 polymer ?
#
loop_
_entity_poly.entity_id
_entity_poly.type
_entity_poly.pdbx_seq_one_letter_code
_entity_poly.pdbx_strand_id
1 'polypeptide(L)'
;MKPKFKLAVVQIRTETDKEKTFAKAEKMISEAAENGAELVVLPEMWNCPYSKKYFHAFADSENGESREAMSRWASENGVILVGGSVPEKCGDKLYNTCFVFDENGEQIARHRKIHLFDVDIEGGVRFKESNSFAPGEDITVFDTKFGRMGVEICFDIRFPELARAMAKRGAEVILCPAQFNMTTGPRHWELSVRARAMDNEVFFVGASAARYEGFDYECWGHSTVADPFGMVKASCDEKEQILYCDIDLNEVDSVRRQLPTFLHLREDIYNVAK
;
A
#
# COMPACT_ATOMS: atom_id res chain seq x y z
N MET A 1 -4.07 -18.67 -19.69
CA MET A 1 -2.87 -18.43 -18.86
C MET A 1 -2.97 -16.99 -18.38
N LYS A 2 -2.89 -16.75 -17.08
CA LYS A 2 -2.96 -15.38 -16.54
C LYS A 2 -1.65 -14.62 -16.76
N PRO A 3 -1.68 -13.29 -16.69
CA PRO A 3 -0.49 -12.46 -16.85
C PRO A 3 0.58 -12.75 -15.80
N LYS A 4 1.82 -12.46 -16.19
CA LYS A 4 2.98 -12.31 -15.32
C LYS A 4 3.52 -10.92 -15.49
N PHE A 5 4.00 -10.32 -14.44
CA PHE A 5 4.57 -8.97 -14.47
C PHE A 5 5.60 -8.77 -13.36
N LYS A 6 6.50 -7.84 -13.56
CA LYS A 6 7.46 -7.43 -12.55
C LYS A 6 6.89 -6.27 -11.73
N LEU A 7 6.81 -6.48 -10.42
CA LEU A 7 6.44 -5.47 -9.43
C LEU A 7 7.70 -4.87 -8.82
N ALA A 8 7.66 -3.55 -8.56
CA ALA A 8 8.64 -2.87 -7.72
C ALA A 8 7.96 -2.18 -6.54
N VAL A 9 8.53 -2.31 -5.35
CA VAL A 9 8.17 -1.52 -4.17
C VAL A 9 9.28 -0.53 -3.90
N VAL A 10 8.97 0.75 -3.95
CA VAL A 10 9.90 1.84 -3.66
C VAL A 10 9.88 2.13 -2.17
N GLN A 11 10.82 1.56 -1.43
CA GLN A 11 11.02 1.84 -0.01
C GLN A 11 11.83 3.13 0.13
N ILE A 12 11.13 4.27 0.04
CA ILE A 12 11.71 5.61 0.05
C ILE A 12 11.78 6.18 1.47
N ARG A 13 12.80 6.99 1.73
CA ARG A 13 12.90 7.85 2.90
C ARG A 13 12.27 9.21 2.61
N THR A 14 11.27 9.62 3.40
CA THR A 14 10.66 10.95 3.32
C THR A 14 11.57 12.01 3.91
N GLU A 15 11.67 13.16 3.25
CA GLU A 15 12.41 14.33 3.72
C GLU A 15 11.45 15.41 4.27
N THR A 16 11.98 16.37 5.06
CA THR A 16 11.21 17.57 5.46
C THR A 16 11.11 18.59 4.35
N ASP A 17 11.88 18.42 3.30
CA ASP A 17 11.88 19.18 2.07
C ASP A 17 11.07 18.41 1.03
N LYS A 18 9.91 18.94 0.65
CA LYS A 18 8.98 18.30 -0.28
C LYS A 18 9.61 18.10 -1.66
N GLU A 19 10.32 19.12 -2.17
CA GLU A 19 10.95 19.06 -3.50
C GLU A 19 12.00 17.96 -3.57
N LYS A 20 12.81 17.79 -2.52
CA LYS A 20 13.79 16.69 -2.46
C LYS A 20 13.14 15.32 -2.44
N THR A 21 12.03 15.17 -1.71
CA THR A 21 11.29 13.90 -1.69
C THR A 21 10.70 13.60 -3.06
N PHE A 22 10.14 14.60 -3.74
CA PHE A 22 9.58 14.44 -5.10
C PHE A 22 10.65 14.04 -6.10
N ALA A 23 11.78 14.76 -6.17
CA ALA A 23 12.88 14.42 -7.06
C ALA A 23 13.44 13.01 -6.81
N LYS A 24 13.49 12.60 -5.54
CA LYS A 24 13.90 11.24 -5.16
C LYS A 24 12.88 10.19 -5.60
N ALA A 25 11.59 10.41 -5.35
CA ALA A 25 10.51 9.50 -5.76
C ALA A 25 10.51 9.32 -7.29
N GLU A 26 10.57 10.42 -8.05
CA GLU A 26 10.67 10.39 -9.51
C GLU A 26 11.85 9.53 -9.98
N LYS A 27 13.04 9.78 -9.44
CA LYS A 27 14.24 9.01 -9.78
C LYS A 27 14.07 7.52 -9.48
N MET A 28 13.56 7.16 -8.30
CA MET A 28 13.40 5.75 -7.92
C MET A 28 12.32 5.05 -8.75
N ILE A 29 11.24 5.75 -9.15
CA ILE A 29 10.22 5.21 -10.05
C ILE A 29 10.81 4.95 -11.44
N SER A 30 11.58 5.91 -11.98
CA SER A 30 12.26 5.75 -13.26
C SER A 30 13.27 4.59 -13.22
N GLU A 31 14.07 4.49 -12.17
CA GLU A 31 14.99 3.36 -11.96
C GLU A 31 14.23 2.02 -11.90
N ALA A 32 13.08 1.98 -11.24
CA ALA A 32 12.26 0.77 -11.17
C ALA A 32 11.79 0.35 -12.58
N ALA A 33 11.30 1.30 -13.38
CA ALA A 33 10.86 1.06 -14.76
C ALA A 33 12.00 0.62 -15.67
N GLU A 34 13.16 1.27 -15.60
CA GLU A 34 14.37 0.90 -16.33
C GLU A 34 14.83 -0.54 -16.02
N ASN A 35 14.59 -1.03 -14.80
CA ASN A 35 14.83 -2.42 -14.40
C ASN A 35 13.66 -3.36 -14.72
N GLY A 36 12.71 -2.90 -15.53
CA GLY A 36 11.62 -3.69 -16.10
C GLY A 36 10.41 -3.84 -15.21
N ALA A 37 10.23 -3.01 -14.17
CA ALA A 37 8.99 -2.99 -13.40
C ALA A 37 7.84 -2.45 -14.26
N GLU A 38 6.69 -3.12 -14.19
CA GLU A 38 5.46 -2.76 -14.91
C GLU A 38 4.39 -2.24 -13.94
N LEU A 39 4.56 -2.52 -12.64
CA LEU A 39 3.77 -1.99 -11.55
C LEU A 39 4.71 -1.51 -10.43
N VAL A 40 4.54 -0.26 -10.01
CA VAL A 40 5.35 0.37 -8.96
C VAL A 40 4.46 0.81 -7.81
N VAL A 41 4.90 0.55 -6.57
CA VAL A 41 4.16 0.88 -5.35
C VAL A 41 5.00 1.80 -4.46
N LEU A 42 4.45 2.95 -4.08
CA LEU A 42 5.02 3.86 -3.08
C LEU A 42 4.45 3.53 -1.68
N PRO A 43 5.13 3.93 -0.58
CA PRO A 43 4.64 3.70 0.77
C PRO A 43 3.59 4.73 1.22
N GLU A 44 3.01 4.51 2.41
CA GLU A 44 2.13 5.48 3.07
C GLU A 44 2.87 6.80 3.35
N MET A 45 2.18 7.95 3.12
CA MET A 45 2.71 9.30 3.40
C MET A 45 4.11 9.54 2.81
N TRP A 46 4.36 9.05 1.60
CA TRP A 46 5.68 9.13 0.98
C TRP A 46 6.16 10.59 0.77
N ASN A 47 5.22 11.53 0.58
CA ASN A 47 5.51 12.95 0.35
C ASN A 47 5.59 13.78 1.65
N CYS A 48 5.25 13.20 2.80
CA CYS A 48 5.03 13.91 4.05
C CYS A 48 5.61 13.13 5.24
N PRO A 49 6.49 13.73 6.08
CA PRO A 49 6.91 13.08 7.32
C PRO A 49 5.70 12.70 8.20
N TYR A 50 5.71 11.49 8.76
CA TYR A 50 4.58 10.97 9.54
C TYR A 50 4.50 11.63 10.93
N SER A 51 4.13 12.92 10.93
CA SER A 51 3.96 13.72 12.15
C SER A 51 2.86 14.76 11.95
N LYS A 52 2.02 14.95 12.97
CA LYS A 52 0.87 15.86 12.97
C LYS A 52 1.20 17.28 12.52
N LYS A 53 2.42 17.76 12.82
CA LYS A 53 2.86 19.11 12.44
C LYS A 53 3.02 19.29 10.93
N TYR A 54 3.19 18.20 10.17
CA TYR A 54 3.42 18.27 8.73
C TYR A 54 2.15 17.98 7.91
N PHE A 55 1.20 17.21 8.41
CA PHE A 55 0.04 16.75 7.63
C PHE A 55 -0.69 17.89 6.92
N HIS A 56 -1.02 18.96 7.63
CA HIS A 56 -1.70 20.11 7.03
C HIS A 56 -0.81 20.93 6.07
N ALA A 57 0.49 21.04 6.39
CA ALA A 57 1.42 21.80 5.57
C ALA A 57 1.78 21.11 4.26
N PHE A 58 1.72 19.76 4.23
CA PHE A 58 2.03 18.93 3.08
C PHE A 58 0.79 18.47 2.33
N ALA A 59 -0.41 18.81 2.84
CA ALA A 59 -1.65 18.37 2.22
C ALA A 59 -1.89 19.05 0.88
N ASP A 60 -2.22 18.25 -0.11
CA ASP A 60 -2.64 18.70 -1.42
C ASP A 60 -4.16 18.77 -1.53
N SER A 61 -4.67 19.63 -2.41
CA SER A 61 -6.03 19.51 -2.90
C SER A 61 -6.21 18.24 -3.73
N GLU A 62 -7.43 17.89 -4.07
CA GLU A 62 -7.74 16.71 -4.91
C GLU A 62 -6.98 16.70 -6.25
N ASN A 63 -6.68 17.87 -6.80
CA ASN A 63 -5.88 18.08 -8.02
C ASN A 63 -4.53 18.73 -7.69
N GLY A 64 -3.92 18.34 -6.57
CA GLY A 64 -2.68 18.95 -6.11
C GLY A 64 -1.44 18.34 -6.75
N GLU A 65 -0.30 18.95 -6.39
CA GLU A 65 1.02 18.66 -6.94
C GLU A 65 1.40 17.18 -6.88
N SER A 66 1.10 16.49 -5.76
CA SER A 66 1.43 15.07 -5.63
C SER A 66 0.67 14.21 -6.63
N ARG A 67 -0.63 14.50 -6.84
CA ARG A 67 -1.45 13.76 -7.80
C ARG A 67 -0.98 14.00 -9.24
N GLU A 68 -0.69 15.25 -9.60
CA GLU A 68 -0.18 15.60 -10.94
C GLU A 68 1.18 14.95 -11.19
N ALA A 69 2.08 14.97 -10.20
CA ALA A 69 3.40 14.34 -10.30
C ALA A 69 3.27 12.82 -10.51
N MET A 70 2.44 12.14 -9.71
CA MET A 70 2.23 10.69 -9.83
C MET A 70 1.63 10.30 -11.18
N SER A 71 0.65 11.06 -11.70
CA SER A 71 0.09 10.88 -13.05
C SER A 71 1.17 11.00 -14.13
N ARG A 72 1.98 12.04 -14.06
CA ARG A 72 3.11 12.27 -14.99
C ARG A 72 4.13 11.13 -14.89
N TRP A 73 4.56 10.75 -13.70
CA TRP A 73 5.55 9.67 -13.52
C TRP A 73 5.06 8.33 -14.04
N ALA A 74 3.77 8.02 -13.84
CA ALA A 74 3.16 6.82 -14.40
C ALA A 74 3.26 6.80 -15.94
N SER A 75 2.85 7.89 -16.59
CA SER A 75 2.85 8.00 -18.07
C SER A 75 4.26 8.07 -18.66
N GLU A 76 5.16 8.84 -18.08
CA GLU A 76 6.54 8.99 -18.56
C GLU A 76 7.34 7.68 -18.50
N ASN A 77 7.03 6.83 -17.51
CA ASN A 77 7.69 5.55 -17.31
C ASN A 77 6.89 4.35 -17.86
N GLY A 78 5.65 4.55 -18.32
CA GLY A 78 4.80 3.50 -18.86
C GLY A 78 4.44 2.41 -17.85
N VAL A 79 4.32 2.77 -16.57
CA VAL A 79 4.04 1.84 -15.46
C VAL A 79 2.68 2.11 -14.84
N ILE A 80 2.06 1.07 -14.29
CA ILE A 80 0.96 1.26 -13.34
C ILE A 80 1.59 1.75 -12.02
N LEU A 81 1.16 2.91 -11.54
CA LEU A 81 1.67 3.50 -10.30
C LEU A 81 0.61 3.48 -9.20
N VAL A 82 0.86 2.69 -8.17
CA VAL A 82 0.13 2.76 -6.89
C VAL A 82 0.84 3.79 -6.02
N GLY A 83 0.27 4.97 -5.95
CA GLY A 83 0.90 6.20 -5.47
C GLY A 83 1.09 6.27 -3.95
N GLY A 84 1.21 5.11 -3.27
CA GLY A 84 1.36 5.08 -1.83
C GLY A 84 0.20 5.75 -1.12
N SER A 85 0.49 6.70 -0.24
CA SER A 85 -0.53 7.66 0.15
C SER A 85 0.05 9.04 0.45
N VAL A 86 -0.85 10.03 0.42
CA VAL A 86 -0.55 11.43 0.69
C VAL A 86 -1.67 12.05 1.52
N PRO A 87 -1.41 13.13 2.30
CA PRO A 87 -2.47 13.90 2.91
C PRO A 87 -3.25 14.66 1.82
N GLU A 88 -4.53 14.31 1.65
CA GLU A 88 -5.47 14.94 0.71
C GLU A 88 -6.42 15.86 1.44
N LYS A 89 -6.51 17.12 1.02
CA LYS A 89 -7.51 18.06 1.49
C LYS A 89 -8.74 18.02 0.58
N CYS A 90 -9.89 17.68 1.14
CA CYS A 90 -11.18 17.71 0.44
C CYS A 90 -12.21 18.47 1.28
N GLY A 91 -12.61 19.67 0.84
CA GLY A 91 -13.40 20.60 1.65
C GLY A 91 -12.66 20.97 2.94
N ASP A 92 -13.33 20.80 4.07
CA ASP A 92 -12.78 21.07 5.41
C ASP A 92 -12.09 19.86 6.04
N LYS A 93 -12.06 18.71 5.34
CA LYS A 93 -11.49 17.46 5.84
C LYS A 93 -10.13 17.17 5.21
N LEU A 94 -9.31 16.47 5.98
CA LEU A 94 -8.06 15.89 5.51
C LEU A 94 -8.21 14.36 5.48
N TYR A 95 -7.68 13.71 4.45
CA TYR A 95 -7.72 12.26 4.29
C TYR A 95 -6.31 11.72 4.03
N ASN A 96 -6.06 10.50 4.47
CA ASN A 96 -4.90 9.71 4.10
C ASN A 96 -5.28 8.93 2.84
N THR A 97 -4.79 9.36 1.65
CA THR A 97 -5.34 8.95 0.35
C THR A 97 -4.29 8.34 -0.56
N CYS A 98 -4.58 7.15 -1.08
CA CYS A 98 -3.85 6.51 -2.16
C CYS A 98 -4.55 6.77 -3.50
N PHE A 99 -3.83 7.28 -4.47
CA PHE A 99 -4.24 7.37 -5.87
C PHE A 99 -3.55 6.29 -6.68
N VAL A 100 -4.24 5.71 -7.64
CA VAL A 100 -3.68 4.70 -8.55
C VAL A 100 -3.82 5.20 -9.99
N PHE A 101 -2.73 5.13 -10.73
CA PHE A 101 -2.65 5.55 -12.14
C PHE A 101 -2.28 4.38 -13.02
N ASP A 102 -2.85 4.34 -14.23
CA ASP A 102 -2.43 3.41 -15.25
C ASP A 102 -1.14 3.89 -15.97
N GLU A 103 -0.67 3.12 -16.92
CA GLU A 103 0.54 3.42 -17.71
C GLU A 103 0.41 4.63 -18.64
N ASN A 104 -0.78 5.20 -18.80
CA ASN A 104 -1.03 6.44 -19.54
C ASN A 104 -1.13 7.66 -18.60
N GLY A 105 -1.04 7.44 -17.28
CA GLY A 105 -1.21 8.47 -16.27
C GLY A 105 -2.67 8.78 -15.94
N GLU A 106 -3.62 7.96 -16.42
CA GLU A 106 -5.02 8.11 -16.06
C GLU A 106 -5.27 7.54 -14.66
N GLN A 107 -5.98 8.27 -13.81
CA GLN A 107 -6.35 7.79 -12.50
C GLN A 107 -7.43 6.72 -12.60
N ILE A 108 -7.09 5.49 -12.24
CA ILE A 108 -8.00 4.33 -12.29
C ILE A 108 -8.61 3.98 -10.93
N ALA A 109 -8.02 4.45 -9.82
CA ALA A 109 -8.59 4.27 -8.49
C ALA A 109 -8.17 5.38 -7.51
N ARG A 110 -8.96 5.48 -6.42
CA ARG A 110 -8.65 6.27 -5.23
C ARG A 110 -9.13 5.52 -4.00
N HIS A 111 -8.27 5.40 -2.99
CA HIS A 111 -8.61 4.83 -1.70
C HIS A 111 -8.27 5.80 -0.59
N ARG A 112 -9.23 6.09 0.29
CA ARG A 112 -9.03 6.82 1.54
C ARG A 112 -8.96 5.82 2.69
N LYS A 113 -7.94 5.90 3.51
CA LYS A 113 -7.74 5.01 4.66
C LYS A 113 -9.00 4.91 5.50
N ILE A 114 -9.50 3.69 5.68
CA ILE A 114 -10.77 3.44 6.37
C ILE A 114 -10.55 3.44 7.89
N HIS A 115 -9.52 2.72 8.35
CA HIS A 115 -9.23 2.58 9.78
C HIS A 115 -8.07 3.50 10.17
N LEU A 116 -8.40 4.54 10.93
CA LEU A 116 -7.40 5.50 11.40
C LEU A 116 -6.59 4.92 12.57
N PHE A 117 -5.30 5.23 12.57
CA PHE A 117 -4.34 4.71 13.55
C PHE A 117 -4.48 5.44 14.89
N ASP A 118 -5.50 5.04 15.67
CA ASP A 118 -5.74 5.53 17.02
C ASP A 118 -5.31 4.46 18.01
N VAL A 119 -4.14 4.63 18.61
CA VAL A 119 -3.53 3.64 19.52
C VAL A 119 -2.92 4.29 20.74
N ASP A 120 -2.94 3.55 21.85
CA ASP A 120 -2.28 3.86 23.12
C ASP A 120 -1.68 2.58 23.65
N ILE A 121 -0.42 2.29 23.27
CA ILE A 121 0.28 1.07 23.66
C ILE A 121 1.17 1.37 24.86
N GLU A 122 0.94 0.69 25.98
CA GLU A 122 1.73 0.84 27.20
C GLU A 122 3.21 0.53 26.94
N GLY A 123 4.08 1.47 27.29
CA GLY A 123 5.52 1.38 27.02
C GLY A 123 5.90 1.49 25.53
N GLY A 124 4.97 1.87 24.67
CA GLY A 124 5.15 1.96 23.23
C GLY A 124 4.57 3.22 22.60
N VAL A 125 4.08 3.09 21.36
CA VAL A 125 3.55 4.21 20.62
C VAL A 125 2.18 4.66 21.14
N ARG A 126 2.03 5.99 21.30
CA ARG A 126 0.73 6.65 21.49
C ARG A 126 0.50 7.59 20.32
N PHE A 127 -0.53 7.33 19.53
CA PHE A 127 -0.86 8.13 18.36
C PHE A 127 -2.38 8.19 18.16
N LYS A 128 -2.87 9.32 17.69
CA LYS A 128 -4.29 9.51 17.39
C LYS A 128 -4.41 10.20 16.03
N GLU A 129 -4.55 9.38 14.97
CA GLU A 129 -4.63 9.83 13.58
C GLU A 129 -5.92 10.59 13.32
N SER A 130 -7.02 10.20 14.00
CA SER A 130 -8.33 10.84 13.91
C SER A 130 -8.35 12.32 14.36
N ASN A 131 -7.29 12.79 15.04
CA ASN A 131 -7.15 14.23 15.32
C ASN A 131 -6.81 15.06 14.08
N SER A 132 -6.34 14.42 13.01
CA SER A 132 -5.90 15.10 11.78
C SER A 132 -6.68 14.66 10.56
N PHE A 133 -7.09 13.40 10.48
CA PHE A 133 -7.71 12.80 9.30
C PHE A 133 -9.14 12.33 9.56
N ALA A 134 -9.96 12.40 8.51
CA ALA A 134 -11.25 11.74 8.45
C ALA A 134 -11.10 10.33 7.82
N PRO A 135 -11.91 9.35 8.24
CA PRO A 135 -11.90 8.02 7.64
C PRO A 135 -12.50 8.01 6.23
N GLY A 136 -12.02 7.08 5.39
CA GLY A 136 -12.67 6.70 4.14
C GLY A 136 -13.88 5.79 4.38
N GLU A 137 -14.69 5.62 3.32
CA GLU A 137 -15.96 4.88 3.42
C GLU A 137 -16.06 3.75 2.38
N ASP A 138 -15.05 3.59 1.50
CA ASP A 138 -15.14 2.71 0.35
C ASP A 138 -14.10 1.58 0.39
N ILE A 139 -14.55 0.36 0.08
CA ILE A 139 -13.66 -0.77 -0.22
C ILE A 139 -13.23 -0.64 -1.68
N THR A 140 -11.93 -0.41 -1.90
CA THR A 140 -11.38 -0.11 -3.23
C THR A 140 -10.81 -1.34 -3.89
N VAL A 141 -11.41 -1.74 -5.01
CA VAL A 141 -10.87 -2.69 -5.99
C VAL A 141 -10.92 -2.06 -7.38
N PHE A 142 -9.97 -2.38 -8.22
CA PHE A 142 -9.83 -1.79 -9.56
C PHE A 142 -9.24 -2.78 -10.54
N ASP A 143 -9.55 -2.59 -11.83
CA ASP A 143 -9.05 -3.42 -12.90
C ASP A 143 -7.78 -2.82 -13.51
N THR A 144 -6.83 -3.69 -13.84
CA THR A 144 -5.60 -3.35 -14.56
C THR A 144 -5.42 -4.29 -15.75
N LYS A 145 -4.48 -4.01 -16.63
CA LYS A 145 -4.10 -4.92 -17.73
C LYS A 145 -3.64 -6.31 -17.23
N PHE A 146 -3.24 -6.44 -15.98
CA PHE A 146 -2.80 -7.71 -15.39
C PHE A 146 -3.91 -8.47 -14.68
N GLY A 147 -4.95 -7.80 -14.22
CA GLY A 147 -6.04 -8.38 -13.46
C GLY A 147 -6.59 -7.41 -12.42
N ARG A 148 -7.48 -7.89 -11.58
CA ARG A 148 -8.13 -7.09 -10.55
C ARG A 148 -7.27 -7.01 -9.30
N MET A 149 -7.11 -5.80 -8.78
CA MET A 149 -6.31 -5.51 -7.59
C MET A 149 -7.13 -4.77 -6.54
N GLY A 150 -6.71 -4.87 -5.28
CA GLY A 150 -7.24 -4.10 -4.16
C GLY A 150 -6.17 -3.20 -3.56
N VAL A 151 -6.58 -2.13 -2.90
CA VAL A 151 -5.69 -1.28 -2.11
C VAL A 151 -6.26 -1.00 -0.73
N GLU A 152 -5.41 -1.11 0.28
CA GLU A 152 -5.66 -0.72 1.67
C GLU A 152 -4.44 0.05 2.21
N ILE A 153 -4.59 0.81 3.31
CA ILE A 153 -3.50 1.64 3.82
C ILE A 153 -3.17 1.25 5.26
N CYS A 154 -1.95 0.76 5.49
CA CYS A 154 -1.28 0.62 6.78
C CYS A 154 -2.14 -0.06 7.87
N PHE A 155 -2.83 0.71 8.72
CA PHE A 155 -3.64 0.17 9.82
C PHE A 155 -4.81 -0.69 9.33
N ASP A 156 -5.26 -0.49 8.10
CA ASP A 156 -6.29 -1.32 7.45
C ASP A 156 -5.92 -2.80 7.42
N ILE A 157 -4.64 -3.15 7.29
CA ILE A 157 -4.15 -4.55 7.27
C ILE A 157 -4.54 -5.34 8.52
N ARG A 158 -4.82 -4.66 9.65
CA ARG A 158 -5.20 -5.30 10.91
C ARG A 158 -6.63 -5.82 10.92
N PHE A 159 -7.42 -5.41 9.94
CA PHE A 159 -8.82 -5.78 9.78
C PHE A 159 -8.96 -6.81 8.65
N PRO A 160 -8.91 -8.13 8.97
CA PRO A 160 -8.94 -9.20 7.96
C PRO A 160 -10.19 -9.16 7.09
N GLU A 161 -11.26 -8.56 7.58
CA GLU A 161 -12.53 -8.40 6.87
C GLU A 161 -12.37 -7.55 5.61
N LEU A 162 -11.52 -6.52 5.63
CA LEU A 162 -11.30 -5.63 4.49
C LEU A 162 -10.59 -6.38 3.36
N ALA A 163 -9.49 -7.07 3.66
CA ALA A 163 -8.79 -7.90 2.67
C ALA A 163 -9.70 -9.01 2.12
N ARG A 164 -10.50 -9.66 2.99
CA ARG A 164 -11.50 -10.65 2.60
C ARG A 164 -12.54 -10.07 1.64
N ALA A 165 -13.04 -8.87 1.93
CA ALA A 165 -14.02 -8.18 1.07
C ALA A 165 -13.43 -7.85 -0.31
N MET A 166 -12.18 -7.38 -0.38
CA MET A 166 -11.50 -7.14 -1.66
C MET A 166 -11.30 -8.42 -2.45
N ALA A 167 -10.83 -9.50 -1.82
CA ALA A 167 -10.65 -10.79 -2.48
C ALA A 167 -11.99 -11.38 -2.97
N LYS A 168 -13.08 -11.24 -2.21
CA LYS A 168 -14.45 -11.63 -2.65
C LYS A 168 -14.93 -10.79 -3.84
N ARG A 169 -14.47 -9.55 -3.98
CA ARG A 169 -14.73 -8.71 -5.16
C ARG A 169 -13.79 -9.00 -6.32
N GLY A 170 -12.96 -10.07 -6.22
CA GLY A 170 -12.12 -10.59 -7.27
C GLY A 170 -10.68 -10.06 -7.27
N ALA A 171 -10.22 -9.36 -6.25
CA ALA A 171 -8.82 -8.97 -6.15
C ALA A 171 -7.92 -10.21 -6.08
N GLU A 172 -6.86 -10.21 -6.88
CA GLU A 172 -5.82 -11.25 -6.93
C GLU A 172 -4.49 -10.76 -6.35
N VAL A 173 -4.35 -9.44 -6.27
CA VAL A 173 -3.25 -8.73 -5.60
C VAL A 173 -3.86 -7.68 -4.69
N ILE A 174 -3.43 -7.62 -3.44
CA ILE A 174 -3.76 -6.53 -2.51
C ILE A 174 -2.48 -5.76 -2.20
N LEU A 175 -2.56 -4.44 -2.37
CA LEU A 175 -1.45 -3.51 -2.24
C LEU A 175 -1.69 -2.68 -0.96
N CYS A 176 -0.70 -2.69 -0.05
CA CYS A 176 -0.80 -2.04 1.25
C CYS A 176 0.37 -1.06 1.48
N PRO A 177 0.26 0.18 1.01
CA PRO A 177 1.15 1.26 1.46
C PRO A 177 1.08 1.41 2.98
N ALA A 178 2.24 1.44 3.66
CA ALA A 178 2.26 1.44 5.12
C ALA A 178 3.48 2.15 5.71
N GLN A 179 3.33 2.52 6.99
CA GLN A 179 4.44 2.90 7.88
C GLN A 179 4.22 2.27 9.26
N PHE A 180 4.67 1.03 9.45
CA PHE A 180 4.69 0.42 10.77
C PHE A 180 5.85 0.98 11.60
N ASN A 181 5.59 1.24 12.89
CA ASN A 181 6.59 1.77 13.82
C ASN A 181 7.41 0.66 14.49
N MET A 182 8.43 1.05 15.24
CA MET A 182 9.33 0.14 15.96
C MET A 182 8.64 -0.68 17.07
N THR A 183 7.48 -0.25 17.58
CA THR A 183 6.72 -0.99 18.58
C THR A 183 6.03 -2.23 17.98
N THR A 184 5.40 -2.05 16.83
CA THR A 184 4.56 -3.09 16.21
C THR A 184 5.19 -3.74 14.98
N GLY A 185 6.09 -3.04 14.29
CA GLY A 185 6.76 -3.53 13.08
C GLY A 185 7.43 -4.88 13.28
N PRO A 186 8.37 -5.02 14.23
CA PRO A 186 9.09 -6.28 14.45
C PRO A 186 8.20 -7.47 14.81
N ARG A 187 7.02 -7.21 15.37
CA ARG A 187 6.12 -8.25 15.86
C ARG A 187 5.00 -8.61 14.91
N HIS A 188 4.51 -7.62 14.14
CA HIS A 188 3.24 -7.77 13.42
C HIS A 188 3.36 -7.62 11.90
N TRP A 189 4.39 -6.93 11.38
CA TRP A 189 4.45 -6.56 9.97
C TRP A 189 4.43 -7.77 9.05
N GLU A 190 5.47 -8.59 9.09
CA GLU A 190 5.57 -9.78 8.22
C GLU A 190 4.42 -10.76 8.46
N LEU A 191 4.07 -10.97 9.74
CA LEU A 191 2.95 -11.84 10.10
C LEU A 191 1.64 -11.37 9.44
N SER A 192 1.35 -10.06 9.48
CA SER A 192 0.13 -9.52 8.88
C SER A 192 0.13 -9.65 7.36
N VAL A 193 1.24 -9.33 6.69
CA VAL A 193 1.40 -9.46 5.24
C VAL A 193 1.14 -10.91 4.81
N ARG A 194 1.79 -11.87 5.46
CA ARG A 194 1.64 -13.31 5.17
C ARG A 194 0.24 -13.83 5.47
N ALA A 195 -0.34 -13.41 6.59
CA ALA A 195 -1.69 -13.82 6.97
C ALA A 195 -2.73 -13.32 5.95
N ARG A 196 -2.66 -12.05 5.53
CA ARG A 196 -3.59 -11.51 4.55
C ARG A 196 -3.46 -12.17 3.18
N ALA A 197 -2.23 -12.53 2.77
CA ALA A 197 -2.00 -13.30 1.56
C ALA A 197 -2.65 -14.69 1.66
N MET A 198 -2.32 -15.45 2.69
CA MET A 198 -2.77 -16.82 2.91
C MET A 198 -4.29 -16.90 3.13
N ASP A 199 -4.84 -16.08 4.02
CA ASP A 199 -6.26 -16.08 4.36
C ASP A 199 -7.17 -15.83 3.15
N ASN A 200 -6.66 -15.07 2.16
CA ASN A 200 -7.41 -14.60 1.00
C ASN A 200 -6.96 -15.24 -0.33
N GLU A 201 -5.92 -16.10 -0.29
CA GLU A 201 -5.37 -16.77 -1.46
C GLU A 201 -5.03 -15.77 -2.58
N VAL A 202 -4.34 -14.68 -2.21
CA VAL A 202 -3.93 -13.58 -3.08
C VAL A 202 -2.46 -13.25 -2.88
N PHE A 203 -1.84 -12.56 -3.84
CA PHE A 203 -0.60 -11.85 -3.54
C PHE A 203 -0.88 -10.68 -2.62
N PHE A 204 -0.04 -10.50 -1.61
CA PHE A 204 -0.12 -9.35 -0.73
C PHE A 204 1.19 -8.58 -0.72
N VAL A 205 1.11 -7.28 -1.00
CA VAL A 205 2.27 -6.40 -1.15
C VAL A 205 2.24 -5.34 -0.06
N GLY A 206 3.08 -5.50 0.94
CA GLY A 206 3.31 -4.49 1.97
C GLY A 206 4.42 -3.53 1.54
N ALA A 207 4.07 -2.30 1.21
CA ALA A 207 5.00 -1.25 0.81
C ALA A 207 5.28 -0.31 1.99
N SER A 208 6.45 -0.43 2.60
CA SER A 208 6.84 0.37 3.77
C SER A 208 7.77 1.51 3.37
N ALA A 209 7.73 2.62 4.13
CA ALA A 209 8.76 3.64 4.03
C ALA A 209 10.08 3.14 4.65
N ALA A 210 11.21 3.68 4.18
CA ALA A 210 12.51 3.40 4.77
C ALA A 210 12.60 3.99 6.17
N ARG A 211 13.34 3.33 7.05
CA ARG A 211 13.64 3.86 8.38
C ARG A 211 14.55 5.09 8.28
N TYR A 212 14.24 6.08 9.08
CA TYR A 212 15.13 7.22 9.30
C TYR A 212 15.01 7.71 10.74
N GLU A 213 16.13 8.11 11.29
CA GLU A 213 16.23 8.62 12.66
C GLU A 213 15.88 10.11 12.73
N GLY A 214 15.48 10.59 13.92
CA GLY A 214 15.30 12.01 14.20
C GLY A 214 13.88 12.55 14.03
N PHE A 215 12.89 11.68 13.82
CA PHE A 215 11.47 12.02 13.84
C PHE A 215 10.74 11.34 15.01
N ASP A 216 9.61 11.93 15.41
CA ASP A 216 8.77 11.39 16.49
C ASP A 216 8.17 10.01 16.15
N TYR A 217 8.14 9.66 14.86
CA TYR A 217 7.66 8.39 14.35
C TYR A 217 8.75 7.71 13.52
N GLU A 218 9.35 6.67 14.09
CA GLU A 218 10.38 5.86 13.44
C GLU A 218 9.74 4.65 12.74
N CYS A 219 9.92 4.59 11.42
CA CYS A 219 9.37 3.52 10.59
C CYS A 219 10.20 2.23 10.69
N TRP A 220 9.50 1.08 10.64
CA TRP A 220 10.14 -0.24 10.67
C TRP A 220 10.90 -0.56 9.38
N GLY A 221 10.44 -0.11 8.20
CA GLY A 221 10.94 -0.54 6.90
C GLY A 221 10.40 -1.91 6.52
N HIS A 222 11.24 -2.74 5.91
CA HIS A 222 10.98 -4.15 5.62
C HIS A 222 9.80 -4.37 4.69
N SER A 223 9.70 -3.62 3.58
CA SER A 223 8.73 -3.91 2.53
C SER A 223 8.76 -5.39 2.18
N THR A 224 7.59 -6.01 2.06
CA THR A 224 7.45 -7.47 1.96
C THR A 224 6.37 -7.84 0.95
N VAL A 225 6.66 -8.81 0.09
CA VAL A 225 5.70 -9.42 -0.83
C VAL A 225 5.49 -10.88 -0.42
N ALA A 226 4.23 -11.25 -0.17
CA ALA A 226 3.84 -12.64 0.09
C ALA A 226 3.00 -13.19 -1.06
N ASP A 227 3.21 -14.48 -1.36
CA ASP A 227 2.44 -15.23 -2.35
C ASP A 227 1.09 -15.72 -1.79
N PRO A 228 0.20 -16.25 -2.64
CA PRO A 228 -1.11 -16.74 -2.20
C PRO A 228 -1.07 -17.91 -1.20
N PHE A 229 0.09 -18.54 -1.02
CA PHE A 229 0.31 -19.59 -0.03
C PHE A 229 0.84 -19.04 1.31
N GLY A 230 1.06 -17.71 1.40
CA GLY A 230 1.59 -17.03 2.58
C GLY A 230 3.10 -17.12 2.73
N MET A 231 3.83 -17.49 1.67
CA MET A 231 5.28 -17.49 1.69
C MET A 231 5.82 -16.12 1.29
N VAL A 232 6.87 -15.65 1.96
CA VAL A 232 7.57 -14.42 1.55
C VAL A 232 8.33 -14.71 0.25
N LYS A 233 7.94 -14.03 -0.83
CA LYS A 233 8.65 -14.10 -2.13
C LYS A 233 9.80 -13.12 -2.20
N ALA A 234 9.63 -11.93 -1.62
CA ALA A 234 10.65 -10.90 -1.58
C ALA A 234 10.45 -10.01 -0.34
N SER A 235 11.55 -9.56 0.23
CA SER A 235 11.56 -8.57 1.31
C SER A 235 12.84 -7.76 1.28
N CYS A 236 12.80 -6.55 1.83
CA CYS A 236 13.98 -5.73 2.06
C CYS A 236 14.27 -5.53 3.56
N ASP A 237 15.42 -4.90 3.84
CA ASP A 237 15.77 -4.45 5.18
C ASP A 237 15.09 -3.08 5.49
N GLU A 238 15.61 -2.33 6.44
CA GLU A 238 15.07 -1.03 6.83
C GLU A 238 15.52 0.14 5.95
N LYS A 239 16.50 -0.08 5.04
CA LYS A 239 17.14 1.00 4.29
C LYS A 239 16.33 1.45 3.08
N GLU A 240 16.69 2.62 2.56
CA GLU A 240 16.15 3.10 1.29
C GLU A 240 16.62 2.23 0.14
N GLN A 241 15.67 1.62 -0.58
CA GLN A 241 15.94 0.71 -1.68
C GLN A 241 14.69 0.43 -2.52
N ILE A 242 14.85 -0.23 -3.65
CA ILE A 242 13.76 -0.73 -4.47
C ILE A 242 13.73 -2.25 -4.36
N LEU A 243 12.59 -2.80 -3.94
CA LEU A 243 12.32 -4.23 -3.89
C LEU A 243 11.67 -4.67 -5.19
N TYR A 244 12.24 -5.66 -5.87
CA TYR A 244 11.66 -6.25 -7.08
C TYR A 244 11.09 -7.64 -6.79
N CYS A 245 9.94 -7.96 -7.42
CA CYS A 245 9.30 -9.27 -7.31
C CYS A 245 8.57 -9.61 -8.61
N ASP A 246 8.78 -10.82 -9.13
CA ASP A 246 8.00 -11.34 -10.24
C ASP A 246 6.70 -11.94 -9.72
N ILE A 247 5.57 -11.46 -10.24
CA ILE A 247 4.22 -11.89 -9.90
C ILE A 247 3.67 -12.76 -11.04
N ASP A 248 3.29 -14.00 -10.71
CA ASP A 248 2.59 -14.91 -11.64
C ASP A 248 1.17 -15.17 -11.13
N LEU A 249 0.16 -14.54 -11.71
CA LEU A 249 -1.23 -14.70 -11.26
C LEU A 249 -1.80 -16.11 -11.45
N ASN A 250 -1.09 -17.00 -12.17
CA ASN A 250 -1.48 -18.41 -12.20
C ASN A 250 -1.27 -19.11 -10.85
N GLU A 251 -0.41 -18.57 -9.97
CA GLU A 251 -0.22 -19.08 -8.60
C GLU A 251 -1.51 -18.93 -7.78
N VAL A 252 -2.27 -17.83 -7.95
CA VAL A 252 -3.58 -17.62 -7.31
C VAL A 252 -4.55 -18.76 -7.64
N ASP A 253 -4.71 -19.05 -8.94
CA ASP A 253 -5.59 -20.13 -9.37
C ASP A 253 -5.10 -21.50 -8.89
N SER A 254 -3.79 -21.70 -8.85
CA SER A 254 -3.18 -22.93 -8.38
C SER A 254 -3.47 -23.18 -6.91
N VAL A 255 -3.27 -22.16 -6.06
CA VAL A 255 -3.54 -22.25 -4.61
C VAL A 255 -5.03 -22.47 -4.36
N ARG A 256 -5.92 -21.70 -5.00
CA ARG A 256 -7.37 -21.83 -4.86
C ARG A 256 -7.91 -23.19 -5.27
N ARG A 257 -7.24 -23.88 -6.21
CA ARG A 257 -7.60 -25.27 -6.55
C ARG A 257 -7.11 -26.29 -5.52
N GLN A 258 -5.92 -26.06 -4.95
CA GLN A 258 -5.29 -27.00 -4.01
C GLN A 258 -5.82 -26.86 -2.59
N LEU A 259 -6.13 -25.64 -2.17
CA LEU A 259 -6.63 -25.30 -0.84
C LEU A 259 -7.84 -24.36 -0.97
N PRO A 260 -9.01 -24.86 -1.36
CA PRO A 260 -10.16 -24.04 -1.76
C PRO A 260 -10.89 -23.42 -0.57
N THR A 261 -10.23 -22.56 0.22
CA THR A 261 -10.83 -21.97 1.44
C THR A 261 -12.03 -21.09 1.11
N PHE A 262 -12.00 -20.37 -0.01
CA PHE A 262 -13.14 -19.55 -0.47
C PHE A 262 -14.37 -20.39 -0.79
N LEU A 263 -14.20 -21.57 -1.42
CA LEU A 263 -15.31 -22.47 -1.75
C LEU A 263 -15.96 -23.05 -0.49
N HIS A 264 -15.19 -23.17 0.58
CA HIS A 264 -15.63 -23.76 1.84
C HIS A 264 -16.10 -22.72 2.87
N LEU A 265 -16.18 -21.44 2.52
CA LEU A 265 -16.73 -20.41 3.39
C LEU A 265 -18.19 -20.71 3.76
N ARG A 266 -18.48 -20.71 5.04
CA ARG A 266 -19.83 -20.94 5.59
C ARG A 266 -20.55 -19.60 5.78
N GLU A 267 -20.85 -18.91 4.66
CA GLU A 267 -21.55 -17.63 4.65
C GLU A 267 -22.97 -17.69 5.21
N ASP A 268 -23.50 -18.90 5.29
CA ASP A 268 -24.75 -19.22 5.98
C ASP A 268 -24.64 -19.11 7.52
N ILE A 269 -23.45 -19.25 8.07
CA ILE A 269 -23.16 -19.15 9.50
C ILE A 269 -22.62 -17.78 9.89
N TYR A 270 -21.71 -17.22 9.08
CA TYR A 270 -21.07 -15.92 9.33
C TYR A 270 -20.97 -15.12 8.05
N ASN A 271 -21.35 -13.85 8.11
CA ASN A 271 -21.34 -12.95 6.96
C ASN A 271 -20.27 -11.87 7.19
N VAL A 272 -19.09 -12.07 6.59
CA VAL A 272 -17.90 -11.23 6.87
C VAL A 272 -17.79 -10.04 5.91
N ALA A 273 -18.52 -10.02 4.83
CA ALA A 273 -18.56 -8.87 3.90
C ALA A 273 -19.84 -8.96 3.06
N LYS A 274 -20.73 -8.03 3.28
CA LYS A 274 -21.85 -7.76 2.36
C LYS A 274 -21.42 -6.78 1.29
#